data_6fe6d49e4182692debbbfc74b2529f9e
#
_entry.id   6fe6d49e4182692debbbfc74b2529f9e
#
_cell.length_a   1.000
_cell.length_b   1.000
_cell.length_c   1.000
_cell.angle_alpha   90.00
_cell.angle_beta   90.00
_cell.angle_gamma   90.00
#
_symmetry.space_group_name_H-M   'P 1'
#
loop_
_entity.id
_entity.type
_entity.pdbx_description
1 polymer ?
#
loop_
_entity_poly.entity_id
_entity_poly.type
_entity_poly.pdbx_seq_one_letter_code
_entity_poly.pdbx_strand_id
1 'polypeptide(L)'
;MRNFILFFIMFLMLLIVGLFQSWTLALMIFNMCIISAIMSLGVNIQYGYAGLFNLGIMGFVALGGLASVVVSVPPVYEAWDAGGLRVIIALLFGFVTIGSSIFIWRKIKNSKYRVILFSSFLLAGFFAYRAIFDPAVEAIEKINPAVTGYLGGLGLPIILSWPVGGVFAAGAAWLVGKVSLGLR
;
A
#
# COMPACT_ATOMS: atom_id res chain seq x y z
N MET A 1 37.60 11.90 -6.26
CA MET A 1 37.82 12.83 -5.14
C MET A 1 36.54 13.57 -4.71
N ARG A 2 35.81 14.23 -5.62
CA ARG A 2 34.60 14.99 -5.28
C ARG A 2 33.54 14.18 -4.47
N ASN A 3 33.23 12.96 -4.90
CA ASN A 3 32.24 12.11 -4.23
C ASN A 3 32.70 11.68 -2.82
N PHE A 4 33.97 11.37 -2.65
CA PHE A 4 34.53 11.02 -1.35
C PHE A 4 34.41 12.18 -0.35
N ILE A 5 34.67 13.41 -0.80
CA ILE A 5 34.53 14.62 0.02
C ILE A 5 33.07 14.81 0.46
N LEU A 6 32.10 14.62 -0.45
CA LEU A 6 30.68 14.74 -0.13
C LEU A 6 30.22 13.72 0.91
N PHE A 7 30.62 12.46 0.77
CA PHE A 7 30.32 11.42 1.77
C PHE A 7 30.98 11.70 3.12
N PHE A 8 32.20 12.22 3.10
CA PHE A 8 32.91 12.59 4.33
C PHE A 8 32.20 13.75 5.05
N ILE A 9 31.78 14.79 4.32
CA ILE A 9 31.01 15.92 4.88
C ILE A 9 29.71 15.42 5.48
N MET A 10 28.97 14.55 4.76
CA MET A 10 27.71 13.96 5.28
C MET A 10 27.94 13.18 6.58
N PHE A 11 28.99 12.34 6.62
CA PHE A 11 29.35 11.59 7.82
C PHE A 11 29.69 12.51 8.99
N LEU A 12 30.45 13.57 8.74
CA LEU A 12 30.84 14.56 9.75
C LEU A 12 29.61 15.31 10.30
N MET A 13 28.67 15.68 9.42
CA MET A 13 27.40 16.28 9.84
C MET A 13 26.57 15.34 10.72
N LEU A 14 26.50 14.06 10.40
CA LEU A 14 25.81 13.05 11.22
C LEU A 14 26.46 12.88 12.59
N LEU A 15 27.80 12.90 12.66
CA LEU A 15 28.52 12.88 13.93
C LEU A 15 28.22 14.12 14.78
N ILE A 16 28.20 15.30 14.18
CA ILE A 16 27.85 16.55 14.87
C ILE A 16 26.43 16.45 15.47
N VAL A 17 25.46 16.01 14.70
CA VAL A 17 24.08 15.83 15.19
C VAL A 17 24.04 14.80 16.32
N GLY A 18 24.77 13.69 16.20
CA GLY A 18 24.84 12.65 17.23
C GLY A 18 25.42 13.14 18.56
N LEU A 19 26.45 13.98 18.49
CA LEU A 19 27.16 14.52 19.68
C LEU A 19 26.43 15.69 20.32
N PHE A 20 25.84 16.59 19.53
CA PHE A 20 25.22 17.83 20.05
C PHE A 20 23.71 17.71 20.33
N GLN A 21 22.99 16.78 19.66
CA GLN A 21 21.55 16.61 19.89
C GLN A 21 21.24 15.24 20.47
N SER A 22 21.24 14.19 19.64
CA SER A 22 21.05 12.83 20.10
C SER A 22 21.47 11.81 19.05
N TRP A 23 21.97 10.66 19.47
CA TRP A 23 22.29 9.54 18.59
C TRP A 23 21.05 8.94 17.93
N THR A 24 19.90 8.96 18.61
CA THR A 24 18.62 8.52 18.04
C THR A 24 18.23 9.37 16.82
N LEU A 25 18.39 10.68 16.90
CA LEU A 25 18.11 11.58 15.79
C LEU A 25 19.09 11.38 14.63
N ALA A 26 20.39 11.25 14.93
CA ALA A 26 21.42 11.00 13.90
C ALA A 26 21.15 9.71 13.14
N LEU A 27 20.77 8.62 13.83
CA LEU A 27 20.41 7.34 13.23
C LEU A 27 19.12 7.41 12.42
N MET A 28 18.13 8.18 12.87
CA MET A 28 16.90 8.43 12.11
C MET A 28 17.20 9.13 10.79
N ILE A 29 18.01 10.20 10.80
CA ILE A 29 18.43 10.92 9.60
C ILE A 29 19.22 9.96 8.67
N PHE A 30 20.14 9.18 9.21
CA PHE A 30 20.93 8.21 8.43
C PHE A 30 20.04 7.17 7.75
N ASN A 31 19.04 6.65 8.48
CA ASN A 31 18.08 5.70 7.92
C ASN A 31 17.26 6.31 6.77
N MET A 32 16.81 7.56 6.92
CA MET A 32 16.13 8.28 5.84
C MET A 32 17.04 8.52 4.63
N CYS A 33 18.33 8.77 4.84
CA CYS A 33 19.31 8.87 3.75
C CYS A 33 19.45 7.55 2.98
N ILE A 34 19.51 6.40 3.69
CA ILE A 34 19.59 5.08 3.07
C ILE A 34 18.32 4.79 2.26
N ILE A 35 17.14 5.05 2.81
CA ILE A 35 15.86 4.87 2.09
C ILE A 35 15.86 5.70 0.81
N SER A 36 16.24 6.99 0.90
CA SER A 36 16.31 7.88 -0.26
C SER A 36 17.32 7.41 -1.31
N ALA A 37 18.45 6.85 -0.88
CA ALA A 37 19.46 6.29 -1.78
C ALA A 37 18.94 5.06 -2.53
N ILE A 38 18.24 4.14 -1.84
CA ILE A 38 17.61 2.96 -2.45
C ILE A 38 16.54 3.38 -3.45
N MET A 39 15.70 4.37 -3.09
CA MET A 39 14.69 4.92 -4.00
C MET A 39 15.32 5.52 -5.25
N SER A 40 16.36 6.35 -5.09
CA SER A 40 17.08 6.97 -6.20
C SER A 40 17.71 5.93 -7.13
N LEU A 41 18.25 4.85 -6.57
CA LEU A 41 18.80 3.74 -7.33
C LEU A 41 17.70 3.04 -8.15
N GLY A 42 16.54 2.78 -7.55
CA GLY A 42 15.38 2.19 -8.21
C GLY A 42 14.89 3.07 -9.38
N VAL A 43 14.79 4.39 -9.17
CA VAL A 43 14.45 5.35 -10.24
C VAL A 43 15.47 5.31 -11.37
N ASN A 44 16.76 5.30 -11.03
CA ASN A 44 17.83 5.29 -12.02
C ASN A 44 17.81 4.01 -12.87
N ILE A 45 17.50 2.87 -12.29
CA ILE A 45 17.34 1.61 -13.03
C ILE A 45 16.15 1.71 -13.99
N GLN A 46 14.99 2.21 -13.54
CA GLN A 46 13.81 2.32 -14.40
C GLN A 46 13.99 3.36 -15.51
N TYR A 47 14.44 4.55 -15.19
CA TYR A 47 14.60 5.64 -16.14
C TYR A 47 15.86 5.50 -16.98
N GLY A 48 17.00 5.20 -16.34
CA GLY A 48 18.31 5.15 -17.00
C GLY A 48 18.48 3.94 -17.93
N TYR A 49 18.02 2.74 -17.50
CA TYR A 49 18.17 1.51 -18.28
C TYR A 49 16.94 1.15 -19.10
N ALA A 50 15.74 1.28 -18.54
CA ALA A 50 14.51 0.88 -19.21
C ALA A 50 13.82 2.03 -19.96
N GLY A 51 14.25 3.27 -19.78
CA GLY A 51 13.63 4.46 -20.37
C GLY A 51 12.18 4.69 -19.94
N LEU A 52 11.75 4.07 -18.84
CA LEU A 52 10.39 4.14 -18.32
C LEU A 52 10.31 5.20 -17.23
N PHE A 53 9.57 6.28 -17.50
CA PHE A 53 9.28 7.29 -16.49
C PHE A 53 8.12 6.84 -15.61
N ASN A 54 8.41 6.49 -14.36
CA ASN A 54 7.41 6.04 -13.39
C ASN A 54 7.32 7.02 -12.20
N LEU A 55 6.22 7.76 -12.15
CA LEU A 55 5.89 8.65 -11.03
C LEU A 55 5.37 7.90 -9.80
N GLY A 56 5.03 6.62 -9.94
CA GLY A 56 4.39 5.81 -8.89
C GLY A 56 5.31 5.27 -7.81
N ILE A 57 6.59 5.68 -7.76
CA ILE A 57 7.58 5.12 -6.82
C ILE A 57 7.15 5.29 -5.37
N MET A 58 6.55 6.43 -5.02
CA MET A 58 6.00 6.67 -3.69
C MET A 58 4.91 5.66 -3.31
N GLY A 59 4.13 5.17 -4.28
CA GLY A 59 3.15 4.11 -4.06
C GLY A 59 3.77 2.79 -3.60
N PHE A 60 4.92 2.41 -4.14
CA PHE A 60 5.64 1.20 -3.71
C PHE A 60 6.21 1.35 -2.29
N VAL A 61 6.68 2.54 -1.93
CA VAL A 61 7.14 2.85 -0.56
C VAL A 61 5.97 2.78 0.42
N ALA A 62 4.81 3.33 0.05
CA ALA A 62 3.59 3.25 0.86
C ALA A 62 3.13 1.80 1.08
N LEU A 63 3.23 0.94 0.06
CA LEU A 63 2.94 -0.50 0.19
C LEU A 63 3.90 -1.21 1.15
N GLY A 64 5.18 -0.83 1.15
CA GLY A 64 6.15 -1.33 2.13
C GLY A 64 5.79 -0.91 3.56
N GLY A 65 5.40 0.36 3.75
CA GLY A 65 4.89 0.87 5.03
C GLY A 65 3.61 0.16 5.48
N LEU A 66 2.66 -0.07 4.58
CA LEU A 66 1.44 -0.84 4.85
C LEU A 66 1.75 -2.26 5.32
N ALA A 67 2.72 -2.93 4.69
CA ALA A 67 3.13 -4.27 5.09
C ALA A 67 3.65 -4.32 6.53
N SER A 68 4.39 -3.30 6.97
CA SER A 68 4.89 -3.24 8.35
C SER A 68 3.74 -3.09 9.35
N VAL A 69 2.72 -2.30 9.03
CA VAL A 69 1.52 -2.15 9.87
C VAL A 69 0.71 -3.45 9.92
N VAL A 70 0.43 -4.05 8.77
CA VAL A 70 -0.38 -5.29 8.69
C VAL A 70 0.29 -6.46 9.41
N VAL A 71 1.62 -6.56 9.35
CA VAL A 71 2.34 -7.70 9.92
C VAL A 71 2.68 -7.49 11.39
N SER A 72 3.20 -6.31 11.78
CA SER A 72 3.86 -6.16 13.09
C SER A 72 3.01 -5.51 14.17
N VAL A 73 1.99 -4.76 13.81
CA VAL A 73 1.13 -4.14 14.83
C VAL A 73 0.25 -5.21 15.47
N PRO A 74 0.09 -5.21 16.81
CA PRO A 74 -0.79 -6.15 17.47
C PRO A 74 -2.26 -5.94 17.07
N PRO A 75 -3.06 -7.01 16.94
CA PRO A 75 -4.48 -6.91 16.62
C PRO A 75 -5.26 -6.24 17.76
N VAL A 76 -6.23 -5.41 17.41
CA VAL A 76 -7.15 -4.78 18.35
C VAL A 76 -8.42 -5.66 18.40
N TYR A 77 -8.47 -6.59 19.34
CA TYR A 77 -9.54 -7.60 19.42
C TYR A 77 -10.94 -6.96 19.57
N GLU A 78 -11.07 -5.90 20.36
CA GLU A 78 -12.34 -5.17 20.53
C GLU A 78 -12.87 -4.63 19.19
N ALA A 79 -11.99 -4.12 18.33
CA ALA A 79 -12.37 -3.62 17.01
C ALA A 79 -12.72 -4.77 16.04
N TRP A 80 -12.07 -5.92 16.18
CA TRP A 80 -12.40 -7.12 15.42
C TRP A 80 -13.78 -7.66 15.78
N ASP A 81 -14.11 -7.72 17.07
CA ASP A 81 -15.40 -8.20 17.56
C ASP A 81 -16.54 -7.25 17.18
N ALA A 82 -16.30 -5.93 17.14
CA ALA A 82 -17.32 -4.95 16.78
C ALA A 82 -17.71 -4.98 15.29
N GLY A 83 -16.75 -5.21 14.40
CA GLY A 83 -17.03 -5.09 12.97
C GLY A 83 -16.04 -5.77 12.02
N GLY A 84 -14.92 -6.29 12.51
CA GLY A 84 -13.84 -6.80 11.67
C GLY A 84 -14.27 -7.88 10.67
N LEU A 85 -15.05 -8.86 11.13
CA LEU A 85 -15.59 -9.91 10.27
C LEU A 85 -16.52 -9.35 9.17
N ARG A 86 -17.36 -8.34 9.51
CA ARG A 86 -18.25 -7.70 8.52
C ARG A 86 -17.49 -6.95 7.46
N VAL A 87 -16.37 -6.31 7.82
CA VAL A 87 -15.47 -5.65 6.85
C VAL A 87 -14.90 -6.67 5.86
N ILE A 88 -14.45 -7.84 6.35
CA ILE A 88 -13.93 -8.90 5.47
C ILE A 88 -15.03 -9.40 4.53
N ILE A 89 -16.24 -9.65 5.04
CA ILE A 89 -17.38 -10.08 4.22
C ILE A 89 -17.72 -9.04 3.15
N ALA A 90 -17.73 -7.75 3.50
CA ALA A 90 -17.96 -6.67 2.56
C ALA A 90 -16.89 -6.63 1.47
N LEU A 91 -15.61 -6.75 1.81
CA LEU A 91 -14.51 -6.79 0.86
C LEU A 91 -14.63 -7.98 -0.10
N LEU A 92 -14.93 -9.19 0.42
CA LEU A 92 -15.16 -10.37 -0.40
C LEU A 92 -16.34 -10.16 -1.35
N PHE A 93 -17.43 -9.56 -0.88
CA PHE A 93 -18.58 -9.21 -1.71
C PHE A 93 -18.19 -8.22 -2.82
N GLY A 94 -17.38 -7.21 -2.51
CA GLY A 94 -16.83 -6.28 -3.49
C GLY A 94 -15.99 -6.98 -4.57
N PHE A 95 -15.10 -7.90 -4.17
CA PHE A 95 -14.33 -8.71 -5.12
C PHE A 95 -15.22 -9.57 -6.02
N VAL A 96 -16.23 -10.24 -5.46
CA VAL A 96 -17.21 -11.04 -6.23
C VAL A 96 -17.98 -10.15 -7.20
N THR A 97 -18.40 -8.96 -6.78
CA THR A 97 -19.10 -8.00 -7.64
C THR A 97 -18.24 -7.58 -8.82
N ILE A 98 -16.98 -7.22 -8.59
CA ILE A 98 -16.04 -6.86 -9.65
C ILE A 98 -15.79 -8.03 -10.59
N GLY A 99 -15.51 -9.21 -10.05
CA GLY A 99 -15.30 -10.44 -10.84
C GLY A 99 -16.49 -10.80 -11.72
N SER A 100 -17.70 -10.74 -11.15
CA SER A 100 -18.95 -10.98 -11.87
C SER A 100 -19.21 -9.93 -12.94
N SER A 101 -18.89 -8.67 -12.69
CA SER A 101 -18.98 -7.59 -13.66
C SER A 101 -18.07 -7.82 -14.86
N ILE A 102 -16.82 -8.25 -14.61
CA ILE A 102 -15.86 -8.59 -15.68
C ILE A 102 -16.36 -9.79 -16.49
N PHE A 103 -16.95 -10.80 -15.82
CA PHE A 103 -17.53 -11.96 -16.47
C PHE A 103 -18.71 -11.60 -17.38
N ILE A 104 -19.62 -10.75 -16.90
CA ILE A 104 -20.74 -10.18 -17.67
C ILE A 104 -20.21 -9.48 -18.91
N TRP A 105 -19.19 -8.62 -18.75
CA TRP A 105 -18.58 -7.89 -19.86
C TRP A 105 -18.02 -8.80 -20.95
N ARG A 106 -17.40 -9.93 -20.55
CA ARG A 106 -16.81 -10.89 -21.51
C ARG A 106 -17.86 -11.75 -22.21
N LYS A 107 -18.97 -12.08 -21.53
CA LYS A 107 -19.99 -13.02 -22.05
C LYS A 107 -21.00 -12.36 -22.98
N ILE A 108 -21.33 -11.09 -22.80
CA ILE A 108 -22.36 -10.38 -23.56
C ILE A 108 -21.75 -9.76 -24.82
N LYS A 109 -22.15 -10.24 -26.00
CA LYS A 109 -21.67 -9.75 -27.29
C LYS A 109 -22.33 -8.43 -27.72
N ASN A 110 -23.61 -8.18 -27.34
CA ASN A 110 -24.35 -6.99 -27.73
C ASN A 110 -23.88 -5.77 -26.93
N SER A 111 -23.30 -4.78 -27.61
CA SER A 111 -22.66 -3.61 -27.00
C SER A 111 -23.58 -2.80 -26.09
N LYS A 112 -24.83 -2.52 -26.49
CA LYS A 112 -25.77 -1.71 -25.70
C LYS A 112 -26.17 -2.40 -24.39
N TYR A 113 -26.60 -3.66 -24.48
CA TYR A 113 -26.99 -4.45 -23.30
C TYR A 113 -25.80 -4.73 -22.38
N ARG A 114 -24.61 -4.92 -22.93
CA ARG A 114 -23.37 -5.12 -22.18
C ARG A 114 -23.07 -3.95 -21.27
N VAL A 115 -23.10 -2.71 -21.80
CA VAL A 115 -22.81 -1.51 -21.00
C VAL A 115 -23.88 -1.29 -19.94
N ILE A 116 -25.16 -1.42 -20.26
CA ILE A 116 -26.26 -1.22 -19.31
C ILE A 116 -26.17 -2.25 -18.18
N LEU A 117 -26.04 -3.54 -18.49
CA LEU A 117 -25.98 -4.61 -17.48
C LEU A 117 -24.72 -4.50 -16.62
N PHE A 118 -23.58 -4.20 -17.23
CA PHE A 118 -22.33 -3.99 -16.50
C PHE A 118 -22.46 -2.82 -15.51
N SER A 119 -22.93 -1.66 -15.99
CA SER A 119 -23.07 -0.47 -15.13
C SER A 119 -24.09 -0.66 -14.02
N SER A 120 -25.26 -1.25 -14.35
CA SER A 120 -26.32 -1.49 -13.36
C SER A 120 -25.86 -2.48 -12.30
N PHE A 121 -25.19 -3.56 -12.70
CA PHE A 121 -24.68 -4.57 -11.76
C PHE A 121 -23.57 -4.02 -10.87
N LEU A 122 -22.67 -3.22 -11.45
CA LEU A 122 -21.57 -2.59 -10.71
C LEU A 122 -22.09 -1.55 -9.72
N LEU A 123 -23.08 -0.72 -10.11
CA LEU A 123 -23.71 0.25 -9.21
C LEU A 123 -24.49 -0.46 -8.10
N ALA A 124 -25.31 -1.45 -8.42
CA ALA A 124 -26.07 -2.21 -7.42
C ALA A 124 -25.11 -2.91 -6.43
N GLY A 125 -24.05 -3.53 -6.93
CA GLY A 125 -23.02 -4.16 -6.12
C GLY A 125 -22.27 -3.17 -5.23
N PHE A 126 -21.99 -1.96 -5.74
CA PHE A 126 -21.36 -0.89 -4.96
C PHE A 126 -22.25 -0.42 -3.79
N PHE A 127 -23.54 -0.20 -4.04
CA PHE A 127 -24.47 0.17 -2.97
C PHE A 127 -24.64 -0.95 -1.94
N ALA A 128 -24.74 -2.21 -2.39
CA ALA A 128 -24.81 -3.35 -1.48
C ALA A 128 -23.52 -3.53 -0.66
N TYR A 129 -22.36 -3.34 -1.28
CA TYR A 129 -21.07 -3.30 -0.58
C TYR A 129 -21.07 -2.22 0.51
N ARG A 130 -21.46 -0.98 0.18
CA ARG A 130 -21.52 0.11 1.15
C ARG A 130 -22.48 -0.15 2.30
N ALA A 131 -23.64 -0.74 2.02
CA ALA A 131 -24.62 -1.08 3.04
C ALA A 131 -24.09 -2.06 4.11
N ILE A 132 -23.09 -2.89 3.77
CA ILE A 132 -22.43 -3.80 4.71
C ILE A 132 -21.19 -3.15 5.32
N PHE A 133 -20.42 -2.43 4.52
CA PHE A 133 -19.12 -1.87 4.89
C PHE A 133 -19.24 -0.67 5.82
N ASP A 134 -20.08 0.31 5.47
CA ASP A 134 -20.20 1.57 6.21
C ASP A 134 -20.61 1.36 7.70
N PRO A 135 -21.64 0.56 8.04
CA PRO A 135 -21.99 0.31 9.43
C PRO A 135 -20.92 -0.47 10.21
N ALA A 136 -20.15 -1.32 9.52
CA ALA A 136 -19.07 -2.06 10.16
C ALA A 136 -17.89 -1.14 10.52
N VAL A 137 -17.55 -0.21 9.63
CA VAL A 137 -16.51 0.80 9.88
C VAL A 137 -16.93 1.74 10.99
N GLU A 138 -18.17 2.25 10.98
CA GLU A 138 -18.69 3.10 12.07
C GLU A 138 -18.65 2.40 13.43
N ALA A 139 -18.94 1.11 13.48
CA ALA A 139 -18.86 0.34 14.72
C ALA A 139 -17.42 0.23 15.25
N ILE A 140 -16.44 0.08 14.35
CA ILE A 140 -15.03 0.01 14.69
C ILE A 140 -14.51 1.39 15.14
N GLU A 141 -14.87 2.45 14.44
CA GLU A 141 -14.46 3.84 14.76
C GLU A 141 -14.93 4.29 16.13
N LYS A 142 -16.11 3.83 16.60
CA LYS A 142 -16.65 4.15 17.92
C LYS A 142 -15.82 3.59 19.07
N ILE A 143 -15.03 2.54 18.84
CA ILE A 143 -14.22 1.92 19.90
C ILE A 143 -13.00 2.78 20.22
N ASN A 144 -12.32 3.28 19.19
CA ASN A 144 -11.16 4.14 19.37
C ASN A 144 -11.18 5.30 18.37
N PRO A 145 -11.90 6.40 18.68
CA PRO A 145 -12.02 7.56 17.78
C PRO A 145 -10.69 8.22 17.43
N ALA A 146 -9.67 8.11 18.28
CA ALA A 146 -8.34 8.68 18.04
C ALA A 146 -7.54 7.92 16.98
N VAL A 147 -7.88 6.68 16.71
CA VAL A 147 -7.20 5.80 15.75
C VAL A 147 -8.07 5.51 14.52
N THR A 148 -9.31 6.00 14.50
CA THR A 148 -10.26 5.97 13.37
C THR A 148 -10.25 4.65 12.57
N GLY A 149 -10.91 3.61 13.09
CA GLY A 149 -11.13 2.36 12.37
C GLY A 149 -9.91 1.44 12.25
N TYR A 150 -8.96 1.58 13.16
CA TYR A 150 -7.75 0.79 13.14
C TYR A 150 -7.96 -0.61 13.75
N LEU A 151 -7.88 -1.65 12.92
CA LEU A 151 -8.04 -3.05 13.33
C LEU A 151 -6.74 -3.68 13.88
N GLY A 152 -5.61 -2.99 13.73
CA GLY A 152 -4.32 -3.57 14.01
C GLY A 152 -3.82 -4.49 12.89
N GLY A 153 -2.76 -5.23 13.18
CA GLY A 153 -2.14 -6.18 12.27
C GLY A 153 -2.14 -7.60 12.87
N LEU A 154 -1.15 -8.40 12.45
CA LEU A 154 -1.03 -9.79 12.88
C LEU A 154 -0.23 -9.97 14.19
N GLY A 155 0.43 -8.91 14.69
CA GLY A 155 1.27 -8.98 15.90
C GLY A 155 2.53 -9.84 15.74
N LEU A 156 3.00 -10.03 14.50
CA LEU A 156 4.19 -10.83 14.21
C LEU A 156 5.48 -9.98 14.32
N PRO A 157 6.66 -10.61 14.46
CA PRO A 157 7.93 -9.90 14.47
C PRO A 157 8.10 -9.01 13.23
N ILE A 158 8.55 -7.77 13.43
CA ILE A 158 8.68 -6.75 12.36
C ILE A 158 9.56 -7.21 11.19
N ILE A 159 10.49 -8.12 11.42
CA ILE A 159 11.37 -8.66 10.38
C ILE A 159 10.58 -9.38 9.27
N LEU A 160 9.42 -9.95 9.60
CA LEU A 160 8.54 -10.60 8.64
C LEU A 160 7.82 -9.60 7.73
N SER A 161 7.75 -8.33 8.11
CA SER A 161 7.17 -7.30 7.25
C SER A 161 8.01 -7.02 6.00
N TRP A 162 9.32 -7.30 6.03
CA TRP A 162 10.21 -7.08 4.90
C TRP A 162 9.87 -7.95 3.68
N PRO A 163 9.80 -9.29 3.81
CA PRO A 163 9.41 -10.12 2.68
C PRO A 163 7.96 -9.85 2.24
N VAL A 164 7.04 -9.58 3.17
CA VAL A 164 5.64 -9.24 2.84
C VAL A 164 5.57 -7.93 2.08
N GLY A 165 6.29 -6.90 2.50
CA GLY A 165 6.40 -5.62 1.79
C GLY A 165 6.99 -5.79 0.39
N GLY A 166 8.02 -6.64 0.26
CA GLY A 166 8.59 -7.01 -1.02
C GLY A 166 7.58 -7.66 -1.98
N VAL A 167 6.77 -8.60 -1.47
CA VAL A 167 5.71 -9.26 -2.24
C VAL A 167 4.61 -8.27 -2.65
N PHE A 168 4.18 -7.38 -1.76
CA PHE A 168 3.17 -6.35 -2.08
C PHE A 168 3.68 -5.39 -3.15
N ALA A 169 4.92 -4.90 -3.01
CA ALA A 169 5.53 -4.01 -3.99
C ALA A 169 5.74 -4.71 -5.34
N ALA A 170 6.21 -5.97 -5.35
CA ALA A 170 6.40 -6.76 -6.55
C ALA A 170 5.07 -7.06 -7.27
N GLY A 171 4.00 -7.39 -6.51
CA GLY A 171 2.67 -7.60 -7.06
C GLY A 171 2.10 -6.35 -7.71
N ALA A 172 2.22 -5.20 -7.04
CA ALA A 172 1.80 -3.92 -7.60
C ALA A 172 2.64 -3.53 -8.84
N ALA A 173 3.96 -3.73 -8.79
CA ALA A 173 4.85 -3.47 -9.91
C ALA A 173 4.50 -4.35 -11.12
N TRP A 174 4.18 -5.63 -10.89
CA TRP A 174 3.74 -6.55 -11.95
C TRP A 174 2.42 -6.09 -12.58
N LEU A 175 1.43 -5.68 -11.78
CA LEU A 175 0.15 -5.16 -12.28
C LEU A 175 0.34 -3.89 -13.12
N VAL A 176 1.06 -2.92 -12.58
CA VAL A 176 1.34 -1.64 -13.28
C VAL A 176 2.15 -1.91 -14.55
N GLY A 177 3.18 -2.75 -14.48
CA GLY A 177 4.01 -3.12 -15.63
C GLY A 177 3.19 -3.81 -16.73
N LYS A 178 2.33 -4.76 -16.37
CA LYS A 178 1.47 -5.47 -17.32
C LYS A 178 0.51 -4.54 -18.05
N VAL A 179 -0.09 -3.57 -17.33
CA VAL A 179 -0.99 -2.58 -17.94
C VAL A 179 -0.21 -1.59 -18.78
N SER A 180 0.88 -1.04 -18.27
CA SER A 180 1.67 -0.02 -18.95
C SER A 180 2.39 -0.54 -20.20
N LEU A 181 2.94 -1.74 -20.16
CA LEU A 181 3.63 -2.37 -21.29
C LEU A 181 2.64 -3.00 -22.29
N GLY A 182 1.46 -3.39 -21.85
CA GLY A 182 0.41 -3.94 -22.72
C GLY A 182 -0.32 -2.88 -23.57
N LEU A 183 -0.09 -1.59 -23.30
CA LEU A 183 -0.64 -0.47 -24.07
C LEU A 183 0.29 -0.02 -25.21
N ARG A 184 1.44 -0.66 -25.38
CA ARG A 184 2.41 -0.44 -26.44
C ARG A 184 2.26 -1.51 -27.51
#